data_bd8fd33f8bc9700c533226afa995f359
#
_entry.id   bd8fd33f8bc9700c533226afa995f359
#
_cell.length_a   1.000
_cell.length_b   1.000
_cell.length_c   1.000
_cell.angle_alpha   90.00
_cell.angle_beta   90.00
_cell.angle_gamma   90.00
#
_symmetry.space_group_name_H-M   'P 1'
#
loop_
_entity.id
_entity.type
_entity.pdbx_description
1 polymer ?
#
loop_
_entity_poly.entity_id
_entity_poly.type
_entity_poly.pdbx_seq_one_letter_code
_entity_poly.pdbx_strand_id
1 'polypeptide(L)'
;MVYGDSCSGIAGALHEKTFASVNAIVRRLDPPPEFIAFLGDEVAGLTAARAELEAQWRHWLQREMAWLDRQAIPLWNTTSNHTTYDEMSEAAFRSMLGHLPRNGPPGQEGLSYFVRRGDLLMVFVHTMWTGLGGEGHVETTWLRDVLHHHAGARHKLVLGHHPVFPINGFSGPYQREIGPEHSGDFWNALVEGGVLAYLCSHILAFDVQVHRGVLQVCTAGAGTAHRMPEGIEYLHCVQGALDAEGLRYQVLDTDGRVRERLSWPLSLADVAQWAALPGGVSDALLAGGPYGDRILGLRFTGRTAAAGDGAAQTLLSAFQPDLQMPLWVGMRGVDQRLTVIVGPEARRSPHYWVGPAVAAGAPFDLQLVIHAGMGPGGFLWRSADEKRWSSLDAASAWGAERLVWPQRWSIGHAARGPADQAFRGSSLTASALV
;
A
#
# COMPACT_ATOMS: atom_id res chain seq x y z
N MET A 1 -12.73 -3.44 10.22
CA MET A 1 -11.35 -3.50 10.73
C MET A 1 -10.54 -4.46 9.90
N VAL A 2 -9.25 -4.16 9.68
CA VAL A 2 -8.31 -5.04 8.96
C VAL A 2 -6.99 -5.07 9.72
N TYR A 3 -6.45 -6.25 9.95
CA TYR A 3 -5.13 -6.49 10.54
C TYR A 3 -4.74 -7.97 10.35
N GLY A 4 -3.47 -8.32 10.52
CA GLY A 4 -2.95 -9.68 10.35
C GLY A 4 -1.61 -9.88 11.05
N ASP A 5 -1.04 -11.09 11.00
CA ASP A 5 0.25 -11.46 11.58
C ASP A 5 0.29 -11.39 13.11
N SER A 6 -0.67 -12.00 13.78
CA SER A 6 -0.55 -12.21 15.23
C SER A 6 0.45 -13.33 15.58
N CYS A 7 0.57 -14.36 14.74
CA CYS A 7 1.38 -15.56 14.96
C CYS A 7 1.28 -16.06 16.40
N SER A 8 0.08 -16.05 16.97
CA SER A 8 -0.20 -16.28 18.38
C SER A 8 -0.75 -17.70 18.63
N GLY A 9 -1.70 -17.91 19.51
CA GLY A 9 -2.31 -19.21 19.79
C GLY A 9 -1.53 -20.10 20.75
N ILE A 10 -0.45 -19.59 21.35
CA ILE A 10 0.38 -20.31 22.33
C ILE A 10 0.34 -19.57 23.66
N ALA A 11 -0.25 -20.20 24.68
CA ALA A 11 -0.42 -19.61 26.00
C ALA A 11 0.92 -19.18 26.63
N GLY A 12 0.98 -17.93 27.10
CA GLY A 12 2.16 -17.36 27.74
C GLY A 12 3.27 -16.90 26.79
N ALA A 13 3.11 -17.09 25.47
CA ALA A 13 4.05 -16.58 24.48
C ALA A 13 4.02 -15.05 24.39
N LEU A 14 5.09 -14.44 23.85
CA LEU A 14 5.18 -13.00 23.67
C LEU A 14 4.04 -12.50 22.76
N HIS A 15 3.76 -13.20 21.70
CA HIS A 15 2.75 -12.82 20.70
C HIS A 15 1.33 -12.78 21.29
N GLU A 16 1.00 -13.59 22.30
CA GLU A 16 -0.27 -13.47 23.01
C GLU A 16 -0.45 -12.09 23.65
N LYS A 17 0.61 -11.53 24.24
CA LYS A 17 0.58 -10.20 24.88
C LYS A 17 0.51 -9.07 23.85
N THR A 18 1.31 -9.15 22.80
CA THR A 18 1.35 -8.14 21.75
C THR A 18 0.03 -8.11 20.98
N PHE A 19 -0.53 -9.27 20.66
CA PHE A 19 -1.86 -9.37 20.03
C PHE A 19 -2.96 -8.84 20.95
N ALA A 20 -2.90 -9.13 22.24
CA ALA A 20 -3.87 -8.58 23.20
C ALA A 20 -3.84 -7.04 23.26
N SER A 21 -2.66 -6.42 23.09
CA SER A 21 -2.53 -4.96 23.05
C SER A 21 -3.21 -4.34 21.82
N VAL A 22 -3.07 -4.97 20.65
CA VAL A 22 -3.77 -4.55 19.42
C VAL A 22 -5.28 -4.77 19.55
N ASN A 23 -5.71 -5.94 20.03
CA ASN A 23 -7.13 -6.22 20.29
C ASN A 23 -7.76 -5.24 21.28
N ALA A 24 -6.98 -4.72 22.25
CA ALA A 24 -7.48 -3.71 23.18
C ALA A 24 -7.85 -2.38 22.49
N ILE A 25 -7.21 -2.04 21.37
CA ILE A 25 -7.59 -0.88 20.55
C ILE A 25 -8.89 -1.18 19.81
N VAL A 26 -8.97 -2.33 19.11
CA VAL A 26 -10.16 -2.71 18.34
C VAL A 26 -11.43 -2.75 19.22
N ARG A 27 -11.31 -3.26 20.44
CA ARG A 27 -12.40 -3.36 21.41
C ARG A 27 -12.94 -2.00 21.90
N ARG A 28 -12.14 -0.94 21.83
CA ARG A 28 -12.51 0.41 22.29
C ARG A 28 -13.10 1.29 21.19
N LEU A 29 -13.15 0.81 19.97
CA LEU A 29 -13.68 1.59 18.86
C LEU A 29 -15.17 1.89 19.06
N ASP A 30 -15.52 3.16 18.87
CA ASP A 30 -16.90 3.64 18.90
C ASP A 30 -17.15 4.49 17.64
N PRO A 31 -18.02 4.08 16.73
CA PRO A 31 -18.78 2.82 16.76
C PRO A 31 -17.89 1.58 16.60
N PRO A 32 -18.36 0.40 17.07
CA PRO A 32 -17.64 -0.85 16.84
C PRO A 32 -17.60 -1.19 15.36
N PRO A 33 -16.62 -1.98 14.89
CA PRO A 33 -16.52 -2.34 13.49
C PRO A 33 -17.70 -3.21 13.05
N GLU A 34 -18.19 -3.00 11.84
CA GLU A 34 -19.22 -3.85 11.23
C GLU A 34 -18.72 -5.26 10.91
N PHE A 35 -17.42 -5.42 10.74
CA PHE A 35 -16.75 -6.71 10.54
C PHE A 35 -15.24 -6.57 10.78
N ILE A 36 -14.59 -7.72 10.94
CA ILE A 36 -13.13 -7.85 10.99
C ILE A 36 -12.69 -8.73 9.83
N ALA A 37 -11.72 -8.25 9.04
CA ALA A 37 -10.94 -9.06 8.12
C ALA A 37 -9.55 -9.29 8.71
N PHE A 38 -9.20 -10.54 8.97
CA PHE A 38 -7.91 -10.94 9.48
C PHE A 38 -7.07 -11.54 8.33
N LEU A 39 -5.90 -10.97 8.09
CA LEU A 39 -5.15 -11.22 6.86
C LEU A 39 -4.11 -12.34 6.99
N GLY A 40 -4.44 -13.37 7.75
CA GLY A 40 -3.59 -14.53 7.92
C GLY A 40 -2.59 -14.43 9.07
N ASP A 41 -1.83 -15.49 9.26
CA ASP A 41 -0.87 -15.66 10.36
C ASP A 41 -1.50 -15.44 11.74
N GLU A 42 -2.68 -16.03 11.93
CA GLU A 42 -3.41 -16.01 13.20
C GLU A 42 -2.63 -16.71 14.30
N VAL A 43 -2.14 -17.90 13.99
CA VAL A 43 -1.43 -18.77 14.94
C VAL A 43 0.02 -18.97 14.54
N ALA A 44 0.86 -19.37 15.47
CA ALA A 44 2.27 -19.66 15.23
C ALA A 44 2.45 -20.72 14.12
N GLY A 45 1.53 -21.68 14.01
CA GLY A 45 1.50 -22.65 12.95
C GLY A 45 2.79 -23.47 12.79
N LEU A 46 3.12 -23.80 11.52
CA LEU A 46 4.39 -24.42 11.10
C LEU A 46 4.77 -25.67 11.92
N THR A 47 3.77 -26.47 12.33
CA THR A 47 3.96 -27.74 13.04
C THR A 47 3.44 -28.91 12.21
N ALA A 48 4.16 -30.03 12.21
CA ALA A 48 3.73 -31.27 11.58
C ALA A 48 2.66 -32.03 12.40
N ALA A 49 2.35 -31.58 13.61
CA ALA A 49 1.41 -32.21 14.51
C ALA A 49 0.04 -31.54 14.44
N ARG A 50 -0.91 -32.16 13.77
CA ARG A 50 -2.28 -31.65 13.64
C ARG A 50 -2.92 -31.26 14.98
N ALA A 51 -2.75 -32.09 16.00
CA ALA A 51 -3.33 -31.82 17.32
C ALA A 51 -2.76 -30.54 17.97
N GLU A 52 -1.49 -30.26 17.75
CA GLU A 52 -0.83 -29.03 18.19
C GLU A 52 -1.38 -27.81 17.45
N LEU A 53 -1.46 -27.87 16.12
CA LEU A 53 -2.03 -26.80 15.30
C LEU A 53 -3.49 -26.50 15.69
N GLU A 54 -4.31 -27.52 15.88
CA GLU A 54 -5.68 -27.35 16.34
C GLU A 54 -5.76 -26.80 17.77
N ALA A 55 -4.79 -27.12 18.64
CA ALA A 55 -4.72 -26.53 19.98
C ALA A 55 -4.38 -25.03 19.93
N GLN A 56 -3.48 -24.62 19.05
CA GLN A 56 -3.18 -23.20 18.81
C GLN A 56 -4.42 -22.46 18.29
N TRP A 57 -5.14 -23.03 17.32
CA TRP A 57 -6.40 -22.46 16.81
C TRP A 57 -7.47 -22.34 17.89
N ARG A 58 -7.64 -23.36 18.73
CA ARG A 58 -8.58 -23.30 19.87
C ARG A 58 -8.22 -22.21 20.84
N HIS A 59 -6.93 -22.05 21.16
CA HIS A 59 -6.46 -20.98 22.05
C HIS A 59 -6.76 -19.62 21.43
N TRP A 60 -6.40 -19.40 20.16
CA TRP A 60 -6.66 -18.16 19.44
C TRP A 60 -8.15 -17.81 19.41
N LEU A 61 -9.00 -18.75 18.98
CA LEU A 61 -10.44 -18.52 18.83
C LEU A 61 -11.18 -18.34 20.16
N GLN A 62 -10.80 -19.10 21.19
CA GLN A 62 -11.58 -19.22 22.45
C GLN A 62 -10.98 -18.42 23.61
N ARG A 63 -9.75 -17.94 23.50
CA ARG A 63 -9.08 -17.13 24.52
C ARG A 63 -8.74 -15.75 24.00
N GLU A 64 -7.94 -15.66 22.96
CA GLU A 64 -7.44 -14.38 22.48
C GLU A 64 -8.52 -13.57 21.75
N MET A 65 -9.39 -14.23 21.00
CA MET A 65 -10.56 -13.64 20.31
C MET A 65 -11.88 -13.86 21.03
N ALA A 66 -11.87 -14.32 22.27
CA ALA A 66 -13.09 -14.59 23.07
C ALA A 66 -13.95 -13.33 23.31
N TRP A 67 -13.37 -12.16 23.22
CA TRP A 67 -14.04 -10.88 23.35
C TRP A 67 -14.97 -10.55 22.17
N LEU A 68 -14.77 -11.18 21.01
CA LEU A 68 -15.49 -10.88 19.78
C LEU A 68 -16.78 -11.70 19.71
N ASP A 69 -17.91 -11.00 19.74
CA ASP A 69 -19.18 -11.60 19.36
C ASP A 69 -19.27 -11.73 17.84
N ARG A 70 -18.90 -12.89 17.32
CA ARG A 70 -18.86 -13.19 15.88
C ARG A 70 -20.26 -13.22 15.22
N GLN A 71 -21.33 -13.22 15.98
CA GLN A 71 -22.69 -13.07 15.44
C GLN A 71 -22.99 -11.59 15.15
N ALA A 72 -22.54 -10.71 16.01
CA ALA A 72 -22.70 -9.26 15.83
C ALA A 72 -21.63 -8.68 14.87
N ILE A 73 -20.39 -9.13 15.01
CA ILE A 73 -19.24 -8.64 14.23
C ILE A 73 -18.60 -9.85 13.52
N PRO A 74 -18.96 -10.14 12.27
CA PRO A 74 -18.37 -11.23 11.52
C PRO A 74 -16.84 -11.13 11.43
N LEU A 75 -16.19 -12.27 11.56
CA LEU A 75 -14.75 -12.44 11.38
C LEU A 75 -14.48 -13.24 10.11
N TRP A 76 -13.74 -12.66 9.18
CA TRP A 76 -13.30 -13.32 7.96
C TRP A 76 -11.78 -13.38 7.91
N ASN A 77 -11.26 -14.54 7.55
CA ASN A 77 -9.83 -14.84 7.62
C ASN A 77 -9.29 -15.16 6.23
N THR A 78 -8.08 -14.70 5.91
CA THR A 78 -7.33 -15.23 4.77
C THR A 78 -6.46 -16.41 5.20
N THR A 79 -6.11 -17.25 4.26
CA THR A 79 -5.06 -18.25 4.42
C THR A 79 -3.68 -17.62 4.47
N SER A 80 -2.68 -18.31 5.02
CA SER A 80 -1.31 -17.81 5.14
C SER A 80 -0.28 -18.93 5.22
N ASN A 81 1.01 -18.59 5.10
CA ASN A 81 2.10 -19.55 5.19
C ASN A 81 2.26 -20.19 6.58
N HIS A 82 1.78 -19.58 7.65
CA HIS A 82 1.76 -20.18 8.99
C HIS A 82 0.59 -21.12 9.20
N THR A 83 -0.51 -20.94 8.48
CA THR A 83 -1.78 -21.63 8.75
C THR A 83 -2.24 -22.60 7.68
N THR A 84 -1.70 -22.54 6.45
CA THR A 84 -2.10 -23.38 5.31
C THR A 84 -0.92 -23.76 4.40
N TYR A 85 0.22 -24.10 4.99
CA TYR A 85 1.45 -24.38 4.24
C TYR A 85 1.53 -25.82 3.68
N ASP A 86 0.59 -26.70 4.03
CA ASP A 86 0.46 -28.06 3.52
C ASP A 86 -0.99 -28.55 3.60
N GLU A 87 -1.26 -29.73 3.04
CA GLU A 87 -2.60 -30.33 3.01
C GLU A 87 -3.19 -30.52 4.42
N MET A 88 -2.37 -30.91 5.40
CA MET A 88 -2.82 -31.11 6.78
C MET A 88 -3.25 -29.80 7.42
N SER A 89 -2.46 -28.74 7.25
CA SER A 89 -2.75 -27.42 7.80
C SER A 89 -3.95 -26.74 7.12
N GLU A 90 -4.12 -26.93 5.80
CA GLU A 90 -5.35 -26.51 5.09
C GLU A 90 -6.59 -27.22 5.63
N ALA A 91 -6.50 -28.54 5.88
CA ALA A 91 -7.62 -29.29 6.47
C ALA A 91 -7.94 -28.80 7.90
N ALA A 92 -6.93 -28.48 8.70
CA ALA A 92 -7.11 -27.89 10.02
C ALA A 92 -7.77 -26.50 9.93
N PHE A 93 -7.30 -25.61 9.03
CA PHE A 93 -7.88 -24.30 8.77
C PHE A 93 -9.40 -24.41 8.43
N ARG A 94 -9.75 -25.24 7.45
CA ARG A 94 -11.15 -25.47 7.08
C ARG A 94 -12.00 -26.00 8.22
N SER A 95 -11.43 -26.86 9.07
CA SER A 95 -12.12 -27.44 10.25
C SER A 95 -12.35 -26.39 11.33
N MET A 96 -11.34 -25.60 11.65
CA MET A 96 -11.38 -24.61 12.74
C MET A 96 -12.19 -23.35 12.36
N LEU A 97 -12.19 -22.98 11.08
CA LEU A 97 -12.90 -21.84 10.53
C LEU A 97 -14.10 -22.25 9.64
N GLY A 98 -14.84 -23.28 10.07
CA GLY A 98 -15.97 -23.83 9.32
C GLY A 98 -17.13 -22.86 9.02
N HIS A 99 -17.10 -21.64 9.59
CA HIS A 99 -18.06 -20.57 9.31
C HIS A 99 -17.74 -19.77 8.03
N LEU A 100 -16.54 -19.93 7.47
CA LEU A 100 -16.17 -19.25 6.25
C LEU A 100 -16.96 -19.77 5.04
N PRO A 101 -17.30 -18.90 4.07
CA PRO A 101 -17.98 -19.30 2.85
C PRO A 101 -17.18 -20.36 2.06
N ARG A 102 -17.90 -21.24 1.36
CA ARG A 102 -17.31 -22.32 0.54
C ARG A 102 -17.57 -22.11 -0.96
N ASN A 103 -17.66 -20.85 -1.38
CA ASN A 103 -17.92 -20.44 -2.76
C ASN A 103 -16.65 -20.13 -3.56
N GLY A 104 -15.51 -20.65 -3.10
CA GLY A 104 -14.23 -20.59 -3.78
C GLY A 104 -14.12 -21.53 -5.00
N PRO A 105 -13.00 -21.50 -5.71
CA PRO A 105 -12.76 -22.39 -6.84
C PRO A 105 -12.63 -23.85 -6.35
N PRO A 106 -12.84 -24.83 -7.25
CA PRO A 106 -12.69 -26.25 -6.91
C PRO A 106 -11.34 -26.56 -6.25
N GLY A 107 -11.38 -27.22 -5.11
CA GLY A 107 -10.21 -27.57 -4.29
C GLY A 107 -9.79 -26.48 -3.29
N GLN A 108 -10.31 -25.25 -3.42
CA GLN A 108 -10.03 -24.15 -2.49
C GLN A 108 -11.28 -23.68 -1.71
N GLU A 109 -12.31 -24.51 -1.62
CA GLU A 109 -13.51 -24.18 -0.85
C GLU A 109 -13.16 -23.93 0.62
N GLY A 110 -13.44 -22.72 1.10
CA GLY A 110 -13.11 -22.27 2.44
C GLY A 110 -11.65 -21.77 2.60
N LEU A 111 -10.82 -21.84 1.57
CA LEU A 111 -9.51 -21.20 1.50
C LEU A 111 -9.59 -19.89 0.70
N SER A 112 -10.20 -19.96 -0.49
CA SER A 112 -10.66 -18.80 -1.25
C SER A 112 -12.18 -18.72 -1.16
N TYR A 113 -12.72 -17.51 -1.10
CA TYR A 113 -14.16 -17.27 -1.05
C TYR A 113 -14.49 -15.80 -1.28
N PHE A 114 -15.76 -15.49 -1.47
CA PHE A 114 -16.21 -14.12 -1.49
C PHE A 114 -17.40 -13.87 -0.57
N VAL A 115 -17.55 -12.62 -0.16
CA VAL A 115 -18.68 -12.12 0.64
C VAL A 115 -19.19 -10.84 -0.01
N ARG A 116 -20.50 -10.71 -0.14
CA ARG A 116 -21.14 -9.46 -0.55
C ARG A 116 -21.98 -8.88 0.59
N ARG A 117 -21.76 -7.61 0.88
CA ARG A 117 -22.54 -6.82 1.83
C ARG A 117 -23.01 -5.52 1.16
N GLY A 118 -24.27 -5.48 0.72
CA GLY A 118 -24.77 -4.32 -0.01
C GLY A 118 -23.92 -4.03 -1.26
N ASP A 119 -23.34 -2.85 -1.30
CA ASP A 119 -22.49 -2.37 -2.39
C ASP A 119 -21.03 -2.81 -2.30
N LEU A 120 -20.63 -3.48 -1.23
CA LEU A 120 -19.28 -3.99 -1.03
C LEU A 120 -19.17 -5.46 -1.42
N LEU A 121 -18.26 -5.77 -2.33
CA LEU A 121 -17.76 -7.11 -2.61
C LEU A 121 -16.36 -7.27 -1.97
N MET A 122 -16.17 -8.28 -1.17
CA MET A 122 -14.88 -8.71 -0.64
C MET A 122 -14.57 -10.08 -1.20
N VAL A 123 -13.41 -10.24 -1.83
CA VAL A 123 -12.91 -11.51 -2.36
C VAL A 123 -11.65 -11.89 -1.60
N PHE A 124 -11.70 -12.99 -0.89
CA PHE A 124 -10.58 -13.56 -0.16
C PHE A 124 -9.90 -14.61 -1.04
N VAL A 125 -8.62 -14.42 -1.28
CA VAL A 125 -7.83 -15.29 -2.17
C VAL A 125 -6.77 -16.05 -1.40
N HIS A 126 -6.65 -17.34 -1.71
CA HIS A 126 -5.52 -18.15 -1.28
C HIS A 126 -4.31 -17.78 -2.11
N THR A 127 -3.24 -17.32 -1.45
CA THR A 127 -2.03 -16.83 -2.12
C THR A 127 -0.88 -17.84 -2.09
N MET A 128 -1.22 -19.13 -1.96
CA MET A 128 -0.28 -20.24 -1.88
C MET A 128 -0.67 -21.35 -2.82
N TRP A 129 0.24 -22.27 -3.09
CA TRP A 129 -0.07 -23.49 -3.83
C TRP A 129 -0.86 -24.46 -2.95
N THR A 130 -2.10 -24.76 -3.34
CA THR A 130 -2.99 -25.65 -2.59
C THR A 130 -2.36 -27.01 -2.36
N GLY A 131 -2.27 -27.42 -1.09
CA GLY A 131 -1.71 -28.71 -0.67
C GLY A 131 -0.19 -28.82 -0.72
N LEU A 132 0.50 -27.89 -1.36
CA LEU A 132 1.95 -27.94 -1.56
C LEU A 132 2.73 -26.97 -0.67
N GLY A 133 2.04 -25.95 -0.18
CA GLY A 133 2.71 -24.82 0.49
C GLY A 133 3.51 -23.95 -0.49
N GLY A 134 4.20 -22.97 0.04
CA GLY A 134 4.92 -22.01 -0.76
C GLY A 134 4.04 -20.89 -1.32
N GLU A 135 4.60 -19.73 -1.36
CA GLU A 135 3.95 -18.49 -1.80
C GLU A 135 3.83 -18.45 -3.32
N GLY A 136 2.89 -17.66 -3.82
CA GLY A 136 2.99 -17.18 -5.18
C GLY A 136 1.94 -17.61 -6.16
N HIS A 137 0.85 -18.22 -5.74
CA HIS A 137 -0.23 -18.59 -6.67
C HIS A 137 -1.57 -18.03 -6.24
N VAL A 138 -2.36 -17.54 -7.21
CA VAL A 138 -3.76 -17.14 -7.05
C VAL A 138 -4.56 -17.70 -8.22
N GLU A 139 -5.75 -18.26 -7.94
CA GLU A 139 -6.70 -18.72 -8.96
C GLU A 139 -7.35 -17.53 -9.67
N THR A 140 -6.60 -16.92 -10.60
CA THR A 140 -6.98 -15.68 -11.27
C THR A 140 -8.18 -15.81 -12.20
N THR A 141 -8.40 -16.99 -12.78
CA THR A 141 -9.59 -17.26 -13.61
C THR A 141 -10.85 -17.16 -12.76
N TRP A 142 -10.91 -17.85 -11.63
CA TRP A 142 -12.02 -17.73 -10.69
C TRP A 142 -12.22 -16.31 -10.17
N LEU A 143 -11.13 -15.62 -9.85
CA LEU A 143 -11.19 -14.23 -9.40
C LEU A 143 -11.83 -13.31 -10.45
N ARG A 144 -11.44 -13.45 -11.73
CA ARG A 144 -12.06 -12.68 -12.84
C ARG A 144 -13.54 -12.99 -12.96
N ASP A 145 -13.93 -14.25 -12.86
CA ASP A 145 -15.32 -14.65 -12.92
C ASP A 145 -16.14 -14.03 -11.79
N VAL A 146 -15.65 -14.06 -10.55
CA VAL A 146 -16.30 -13.41 -9.41
C VAL A 146 -16.43 -11.91 -9.62
N LEU A 147 -15.35 -11.23 -10.02
CA LEU A 147 -15.35 -9.79 -10.25
C LEU A 147 -16.30 -9.39 -11.38
N HIS A 148 -16.41 -10.21 -12.43
CA HIS A 148 -17.31 -9.99 -13.54
C HIS A 148 -18.78 -10.22 -13.14
N HIS A 149 -19.10 -11.33 -12.46
CA HIS A 149 -20.46 -11.62 -11.98
C HIS A 149 -20.97 -10.56 -10.99
N HIS A 150 -20.06 -9.93 -10.26
CA HIS A 150 -20.35 -8.87 -9.31
C HIS A 150 -19.94 -7.49 -9.82
N ALA A 151 -19.96 -7.26 -11.14
CA ALA A 151 -19.57 -5.97 -11.74
C ALA A 151 -20.37 -4.79 -11.18
N GLY A 152 -21.64 -5.01 -10.78
CA GLY A 152 -22.48 -4.00 -10.14
C GLY A 152 -22.16 -3.69 -8.68
N ALA A 153 -21.15 -4.31 -8.06
CA ALA A 153 -20.69 -3.89 -6.75
C ALA A 153 -19.94 -2.56 -6.89
N ARG A 154 -20.36 -1.57 -6.10
CA ARG A 154 -19.74 -0.24 -6.12
C ARG A 154 -18.31 -0.27 -5.65
N HIS A 155 -18.04 -1.01 -4.58
CA HIS A 155 -16.72 -1.18 -4.01
C HIS A 155 -16.31 -2.65 -4.06
N LYS A 156 -15.10 -2.89 -4.51
CA LYS A 156 -14.51 -4.23 -4.56
C LYS A 156 -13.17 -4.20 -3.83
N LEU A 157 -13.04 -5.05 -2.82
CA LEU A 157 -11.80 -5.29 -2.10
C LEU A 157 -11.38 -6.73 -2.37
N VAL A 158 -10.11 -6.94 -2.64
CA VAL A 158 -9.51 -8.27 -2.67
C VAL A 158 -8.56 -8.39 -1.49
N LEU A 159 -8.61 -9.51 -0.78
CA LEU A 159 -7.85 -9.74 0.43
C LEU A 159 -7.07 -11.04 0.29
N GLY A 160 -5.79 -10.99 0.61
CA GLY A 160 -4.90 -12.15 0.61
C GLY A 160 -3.83 -11.96 1.67
N HIS A 161 -2.87 -12.89 1.76
CA HIS A 161 -1.81 -12.77 2.76
C HIS A 161 -0.55 -12.14 2.18
N HIS A 162 -0.06 -12.64 1.04
CA HIS A 162 1.21 -12.20 0.46
C HIS A 162 1.05 -10.94 -0.39
N PRO A 163 1.97 -9.96 -0.34
CA PRO A 163 1.96 -8.80 -1.21
C PRO A 163 2.26 -9.18 -2.67
N VAL A 164 1.88 -8.32 -3.60
CA VAL A 164 2.22 -8.43 -5.03
C VAL A 164 3.48 -7.64 -5.34
N PHE A 165 3.60 -6.46 -4.76
CA PHE A 165 4.74 -5.57 -4.93
C PHE A 165 5.57 -5.52 -3.66
N PRO A 166 6.90 -5.39 -3.80
CA PRO A 166 7.79 -5.25 -2.65
C PRO A 166 7.36 -4.13 -1.72
N ILE A 167 7.48 -4.38 -0.42
CA ILE A 167 7.20 -3.35 0.57
C ILE A 167 8.29 -2.27 0.50
N ASN A 168 7.87 -1.02 0.36
CA ASN A 168 8.78 0.10 0.20
C ASN A 168 9.81 0.20 1.35
N GLY A 169 11.08 0.31 0.97
CA GLY A 169 12.20 0.40 1.91
C GLY A 169 12.57 -0.90 2.61
N PHE A 170 11.88 -1.99 2.35
CA PHE A 170 12.26 -3.30 2.86
C PHE A 170 13.31 -3.96 1.95
N SER A 171 14.39 -4.44 2.53
CA SER A 171 15.50 -5.12 1.82
C SER A 171 15.95 -6.40 2.55
N GLY A 172 15.03 -7.07 3.22
CA GLY A 172 15.31 -8.27 3.99
C GLY A 172 15.14 -9.56 3.19
N PRO A 173 15.61 -10.69 3.73
CA PRO A 173 15.49 -12.00 3.07
C PRO A 173 14.05 -12.55 3.05
N TYR A 174 13.12 -11.86 3.68
CA TYR A 174 11.72 -12.26 3.83
C TYR A 174 10.78 -11.53 2.88
N GLN A 175 11.30 -10.88 1.83
CA GLN A 175 10.48 -10.36 0.74
C GLN A 175 9.93 -11.55 -0.05
N ARG A 176 8.85 -12.10 0.46
CA ARG A 176 8.13 -13.17 -0.22
C ARG A 176 6.82 -12.60 -0.72
N GLU A 177 6.82 -12.39 -2.01
CA GLU A 177 5.71 -11.84 -2.77
C GLU A 177 5.03 -12.96 -3.54
N ILE A 178 3.86 -12.66 -4.09
CA ILE A 178 3.28 -13.51 -5.13
C ILE A 178 4.30 -13.64 -6.26
N GLY A 179 4.64 -14.88 -6.64
CA GLY A 179 5.70 -15.17 -7.58
C GLY A 179 5.59 -14.38 -8.88
N PRO A 180 6.70 -13.96 -9.49
CA PRO A 180 6.72 -13.07 -10.65
C PRO A 180 5.98 -13.64 -11.86
N GLU A 181 5.86 -14.96 -11.96
CA GLU A 181 5.11 -15.65 -13.01
C GLU A 181 3.59 -15.49 -12.87
N HIS A 182 3.09 -15.17 -11.67
CA HIS A 182 1.66 -15.02 -11.38
C HIS A 182 1.25 -13.60 -11.00
N SER A 183 2.16 -12.80 -10.47
CA SER A 183 1.88 -11.46 -9.94
C SER A 183 1.29 -10.53 -10.99
N GLY A 184 1.81 -10.57 -12.22
CA GLY A 184 1.33 -9.74 -13.34
C GLY A 184 -0.11 -10.06 -13.73
N ASP A 185 -0.46 -11.35 -13.85
CA ASP A 185 -1.80 -11.79 -14.19
C ASP A 185 -2.80 -11.48 -13.08
N PHE A 186 -2.40 -11.71 -11.83
CA PHE A 186 -3.22 -11.36 -10.67
C PHE A 186 -3.51 -9.86 -10.62
N TRP A 187 -2.47 -9.01 -10.76
CA TRP A 187 -2.70 -7.56 -10.75
C TRP A 187 -3.54 -7.07 -11.91
N ASN A 188 -3.38 -7.68 -13.10
CA ASN A 188 -4.25 -7.40 -14.24
C ASN A 188 -5.72 -7.69 -13.91
N ALA A 189 -6.00 -8.82 -13.27
CA ALA A 189 -7.37 -9.15 -12.86
C ALA A 189 -7.97 -8.11 -11.90
N LEU A 190 -7.17 -7.58 -10.95
CA LEU A 190 -7.62 -6.52 -10.04
C LEU A 190 -7.95 -5.23 -10.79
N VAL A 191 -7.06 -4.80 -11.68
CA VAL A 191 -7.21 -3.56 -12.47
C VAL A 191 -8.41 -3.65 -13.42
N GLU A 192 -8.55 -4.75 -14.14
CA GLU A 192 -9.66 -5.02 -15.07
C GLU A 192 -11.00 -5.14 -14.34
N GLY A 193 -10.99 -5.79 -13.17
CA GLY A 193 -12.15 -5.95 -12.31
C GLY A 193 -12.62 -4.67 -11.60
N GLY A 194 -11.85 -3.57 -11.68
CA GLY A 194 -12.16 -2.32 -11.00
C GLY A 194 -12.05 -2.44 -9.48
N VAL A 195 -11.08 -3.21 -9.00
CA VAL A 195 -10.81 -3.38 -7.57
C VAL A 195 -10.26 -2.07 -7.00
N LEU A 196 -10.78 -1.67 -5.85
CA LEU A 196 -10.38 -0.45 -5.16
C LEU A 196 -9.05 -0.63 -4.41
N ALA A 197 -8.94 -1.78 -3.73
CA ALA A 197 -7.73 -2.12 -2.97
C ALA A 197 -7.52 -3.63 -2.87
N TYR A 198 -6.25 -4.03 -2.89
CA TYR A 198 -5.76 -5.32 -2.42
C TYR A 198 -5.16 -5.13 -1.02
N LEU A 199 -5.71 -5.86 -0.06
CA LEU A 199 -5.27 -5.82 1.33
C LEU A 199 -4.47 -7.08 1.61
N CYS A 200 -3.24 -6.92 2.09
CA CYS A 200 -2.32 -8.01 2.38
C CYS A 200 -1.58 -7.82 3.71
N SER A 201 -0.75 -8.79 4.06
CA SER A 201 -0.04 -8.87 5.33
C SER A 201 1.37 -9.46 5.11
N HIS A 202 1.81 -10.46 5.88
CA HIS A 202 3.02 -11.25 5.72
C HIS A 202 4.34 -10.51 6.01
N ILE A 203 4.55 -9.33 5.46
CA ILE A 203 5.71 -8.50 5.76
C ILE A 203 5.35 -7.61 6.95
N LEU A 204 6.09 -7.75 8.05
CA LEU A 204 5.81 -7.13 9.34
C LEU A 204 6.00 -5.60 9.28
N ALA A 205 5.15 -4.93 8.53
CA ALA A 205 5.20 -3.49 8.29
C ALA A 205 3.78 -2.94 8.02
N PHE A 206 3.64 -1.63 8.09
CA PHE A 206 2.57 -0.93 7.39
C PHE A 206 3.14 -0.29 6.14
N ASP A 207 2.53 -0.57 4.99
CA ASP A 207 2.91 0.04 3.71
C ASP A 207 1.70 0.20 2.81
N VAL A 208 1.68 1.27 2.04
CA VAL A 208 0.65 1.52 1.03
C VAL A 208 1.29 1.99 -0.27
N GLN A 209 0.87 1.39 -1.36
CA GLN A 209 1.31 1.71 -2.70
C GLN A 209 0.12 1.74 -3.65
N VAL A 210 0.27 2.43 -4.78
CA VAL A 210 -0.73 2.45 -5.84
C VAL A 210 -0.09 1.92 -7.12
N HIS A 211 -0.74 0.96 -7.77
CA HIS A 211 -0.29 0.46 -9.07
C HIS A 211 -1.47 0.39 -10.03
N ARG A 212 -1.41 1.20 -11.07
CA ARG A 212 -2.48 1.35 -12.08
C ARG A 212 -3.86 1.61 -11.47
N GLY A 213 -3.91 2.46 -10.42
CA GLY A 213 -5.13 2.89 -9.77
C GLY A 213 -5.70 1.96 -8.70
N VAL A 214 -5.07 0.82 -8.44
CA VAL A 214 -5.44 -0.10 -7.34
C VAL A 214 -4.45 0.09 -6.20
N LEU A 215 -4.97 0.24 -4.96
CA LEU A 215 -4.13 0.25 -3.76
C LEU A 215 -3.62 -1.16 -3.44
N GLN A 216 -2.34 -1.30 -3.08
CA GLN A 216 -1.86 -2.38 -2.23
C GLN A 216 -1.67 -1.81 -0.83
N VAL A 217 -2.35 -2.39 0.15
CA VAL A 217 -2.19 -2.03 1.56
C VAL A 217 -1.67 -3.25 2.30
N CYS A 218 -0.43 -3.20 2.77
CA CYS A 218 0.14 -4.21 3.65
C CYS A 218 -0.06 -3.80 5.10
N THR A 219 -0.65 -4.68 5.92
CA THR A 219 -0.93 -4.43 7.33
C THR A 219 -0.68 -5.69 8.15
N ALA A 220 0.52 -5.82 8.68
CA ALA A 220 1.03 -6.98 9.39
C ALA A 220 1.41 -6.65 10.85
N GLY A 221 0.60 -5.82 11.51
CA GLY A 221 0.90 -5.28 12.84
C GLY A 221 0.13 -5.93 13.99
N ALA A 222 -0.51 -7.11 13.79
CA ALA A 222 -1.41 -7.66 14.80
C ALA A 222 -0.70 -8.26 16.03
N GLY A 223 0.60 -8.44 16.03
CA GLY A 223 1.26 -8.92 17.24
C GLY A 223 2.59 -9.61 17.08
N THR A 224 3.01 -9.91 15.87
CA THR A 224 4.33 -10.52 15.64
C THR A 224 5.46 -9.58 16.08
N ALA A 225 6.55 -10.14 16.56
CA ALA A 225 7.67 -9.36 17.09
C ALA A 225 8.33 -8.48 16.04
N HIS A 226 8.69 -7.27 16.44
CA HIS A 226 9.39 -6.30 15.60
C HIS A 226 10.74 -6.80 15.13
N ARG A 227 11.03 -6.64 13.85
CA ARG A 227 12.30 -7.00 13.20
C ARG A 227 12.90 -5.86 12.39
N MET A 228 12.13 -4.81 12.12
CA MET A 228 12.52 -3.63 11.37
C MET A 228 12.41 -2.37 12.24
N PRO A 229 12.96 -1.23 11.80
CA PRO A 229 12.81 0.03 12.52
C PRO A 229 11.34 0.39 12.79
N GLU A 230 11.03 0.87 13.99
CA GLU A 230 9.66 1.22 14.44
C GLU A 230 8.91 2.20 13.53
N GLY A 231 9.61 2.96 12.72
CA GLY A 231 9.00 3.85 11.74
C GLY A 231 8.26 3.11 10.61
N ILE A 232 8.54 1.80 10.42
CA ILE A 232 7.97 0.95 9.38
C ILE A 232 7.19 -0.19 10.02
N GLU A 233 7.80 -0.87 11.00
CA GLU A 233 7.24 -2.00 11.70
C GLU A 233 6.83 -1.58 13.12
N TYR A 234 5.54 -1.52 13.34
CA TYR A 234 4.95 -1.21 14.63
C TYR A 234 3.64 -2.00 14.79
N LEU A 235 3.24 -2.23 16.04
CA LEU A 235 1.97 -2.90 16.33
C LEU A 235 0.81 -1.97 15.96
N HIS A 236 -0.12 -2.46 15.13
CA HIS A 236 -1.23 -1.64 14.63
C HIS A 236 -2.42 -2.46 14.14
N CYS A 237 -3.51 -1.75 13.94
CA CYS A 237 -4.66 -2.21 13.17
C CYS A 237 -5.15 -1.08 12.25
N VAL A 238 -5.85 -1.44 11.18
CA VAL A 238 -6.41 -0.49 10.21
C VAL A 238 -7.90 -0.40 10.37
N GLN A 239 -8.39 0.79 10.74
CA GLN A 239 -9.80 1.11 10.72
C GLN A 239 -10.16 1.74 9.38
N GLY A 240 -11.04 1.09 8.62
CA GLY A 240 -11.54 1.57 7.34
C GLY A 240 -13.02 1.89 7.38
N ALA A 241 -13.43 2.81 6.52
CA ALA A 241 -14.81 3.11 6.18
C ALA A 241 -14.95 3.22 4.66
N LEU A 242 -16.08 2.75 4.14
CA LEU A 242 -16.44 2.88 2.73
C LEU A 242 -17.70 3.74 2.61
N ASP A 243 -17.66 4.72 1.75
CA ASP A 243 -18.80 5.58 1.44
C ASP A 243 -18.96 5.78 -0.07
N ALA A 244 -19.79 6.74 -0.46
CA ALA A 244 -20.04 7.04 -1.87
C ALA A 244 -18.76 7.42 -2.64
N GLU A 245 -17.74 7.93 -1.98
CA GLU A 245 -16.53 8.46 -2.61
C GLU A 245 -15.39 7.43 -2.64
N GLY A 246 -15.44 6.41 -1.78
CA GLY A 246 -14.43 5.35 -1.76
C GLY A 246 -14.06 4.86 -0.37
N LEU A 247 -12.78 4.47 -0.24
CA LEU A 247 -12.19 3.98 0.99
C LEU A 247 -11.53 5.13 1.76
N ARG A 248 -11.86 5.24 3.03
CA ARG A 248 -11.11 6.03 4.01
C ARG A 248 -10.54 5.08 5.04
N TYR A 249 -9.30 5.24 5.40
CA TYR A 249 -8.75 4.49 6.52
C TYR A 249 -7.85 5.34 7.41
N GLN A 250 -7.65 4.85 8.61
CA GLN A 250 -6.62 5.28 9.53
C GLN A 250 -5.93 4.07 10.16
N VAL A 251 -4.63 4.21 10.41
CA VAL A 251 -3.81 3.21 11.07
C VAL A 251 -3.67 3.60 12.54
N LEU A 252 -4.07 2.72 13.43
CA LEU A 252 -4.05 2.94 14.88
C LEU A 252 -2.97 2.09 15.51
N ASP A 253 -2.04 2.70 16.25
CA ASP A 253 -1.06 1.98 17.05
C ASP A 253 -1.65 1.53 18.42
N THR A 254 -0.86 0.81 19.20
CA THR A 254 -1.30 0.29 20.51
C THR A 254 -1.56 1.35 21.57
N ASP A 255 -1.11 2.59 21.36
CA ASP A 255 -1.45 3.75 22.19
C ASP A 255 -2.77 4.41 21.73
N GLY A 256 -3.35 3.96 20.61
CA GLY A 256 -4.53 4.55 19.98
C GLY A 256 -4.24 5.81 19.18
N ARG A 257 -2.97 6.07 18.87
CA ARG A 257 -2.57 7.18 18.02
C ARG A 257 -2.79 6.83 16.56
N VAL A 258 -3.24 7.81 15.79
CA VAL A 258 -3.31 7.69 14.33
C VAL A 258 -1.92 7.92 13.76
N ARG A 259 -1.34 6.88 13.16
CA ARG A 259 -0.03 6.93 12.51
C ARG A 259 -0.14 7.39 11.07
N GLU A 260 -1.14 6.90 10.35
CA GLU A 260 -1.35 7.18 8.92
C GLU A 260 -2.84 7.32 8.60
N ARG A 261 -3.15 8.04 7.52
CA ARG A 261 -4.51 8.23 7.01
C ARG A 261 -4.49 8.32 5.50
N LEU A 262 -5.54 7.80 4.86
CA LEU A 262 -5.74 7.93 3.42
C LEU A 262 -7.22 7.98 3.09
N SER A 263 -7.53 8.78 2.05
CA SER A 263 -8.79 8.71 1.30
C SER A 263 -8.48 8.25 -0.12
N TRP A 264 -9.15 7.23 -0.61
CA TRP A 264 -8.91 6.64 -1.91
C TRP A 264 -10.22 6.28 -2.64
N PRO A 265 -10.38 6.57 -3.96
CA PRO A 265 -9.39 7.21 -4.84
C PRO A 265 -9.14 8.66 -4.48
N LEU A 266 -7.98 9.19 -4.87
CA LEU A 266 -7.69 10.60 -4.69
C LEU A 266 -8.67 11.42 -5.52
N SER A 267 -9.50 12.23 -4.87
CA SER A 267 -10.33 13.24 -5.52
C SER A 267 -9.46 14.44 -5.88
N LEU A 268 -8.59 14.26 -6.88
CA LEU A 268 -7.78 15.35 -7.39
C LEU A 268 -8.59 16.16 -8.38
N ALA A 269 -8.39 17.46 -8.27
CA ALA A 269 -8.91 18.42 -9.20
C ALA A 269 -8.65 18.05 -10.66
N ASP A 270 -9.56 18.33 -11.52
CA ASP A 270 -9.36 18.23 -12.95
C ASP A 270 -8.28 19.21 -13.45
N VAL A 271 -7.97 19.13 -14.75
CA VAL A 271 -6.92 19.98 -15.36
C VAL A 271 -7.20 21.47 -15.21
N ALA A 272 -8.45 21.90 -15.02
CA ALA A 272 -8.84 23.31 -14.88
C ALA A 272 -8.37 23.93 -13.55
N GLN A 273 -8.01 23.10 -12.59
CA GLN A 273 -7.50 23.54 -11.29
C GLN A 273 -5.96 23.54 -11.20
N TRP A 274 -5.28 23.23 -12.29
CA TRP A 274 -3.83 23.35 -12.37
C TRP A 274 -3.44 24.79 -12.72
N ALA A 275 -2.87 25.51 -11.77
CA ALA A 275 -2.36 26.86 -11.99
C ALA A 275 -0.87 26.84 -12.35
N ALA A 276 -0.46 27.75 -13.24
CA ALA A 276 0.95 27.91 -13.55
C ALA A 276 1.74 28.14 -12.25
N LEU A 277 2.83 27.40 -12.08
CA LEU A 277 3.65 27.51 -10.90
C LEU A 277 4.36 28.87 -10.92
N PRO A 278 4.04 29.79 -10.00
CA PRO A 278 4.74 31.06 -9.94
C PRO A 278 6.20 30.80 -9.55
N GLY A 279 7.12 31.51 -10.15
CA GLY A 279 8.53 31.44 -9.79
C GLY A 279 8.74 31.88 -8.34
N GLY A 280 8.73 30.90 -7.43
CA GLY A 280 8.95 31.12 -6.01
C GLY A 280 7.68 31.28 -5.16
N VAL A 281 7.44 30.39 -4.25
CA VAL A 281 6.56 30.42 -3.07
C VAL A 281 5.19 29.79 -3.22
N SER A 282 4.81 28.85 -2.38
CA SER A 282 4.07 29.16 -1.16
C SER A 282 3.40 27.95 -0.52
N ASP A 283 3.04 28.03 0.75
CA ASP A 283 2.07 27.15 1.44
C ASP A 283 0.72 27.04 0.71
N ALA A 284 0.40 27.99 -0.17
CA ALA A 284 -0.77 28.00 -1.03
C ALA A 284 -0.80 26.88 -2.10
N LEU A 285 0.31 26.18 -2.32
CA LEU A 285 0.37 25.08 -3.29
C LEU A 285 -0.02 23.73 -2.69
N LEU A 286 -0.35 23.67 -1.41
CA LEU A 286 -0.79 22.45 -0.75
C LEU A 286 -2.30 22.36 -0.83
N ALA A 287 -2.81 21.52 -1.73
CA ALA A 287 -4.20 21.12 -1.68
C ALA A 287 -4.47 20.25 -0.45
N GLY A 288 -5.55 20.53 0.25
CA GLY A 288 -6.10 19.59 1.24
C GLY A 288 -6.92 18.54 0.50
N GLY A 289 -6.69 17.25 0.80
CA GLY A 289 -7.60 16.19 0.41
C GLY A 289 -8.95 16.34 1.14
N PRO A 290 -9.99 15.59 0.75
CA PRO A 290 -11.33 15.70 1.31
C PRO A 290 -11.40 15.45 2.82
N TYR A 291 -10.36 14.91 3.42
CA TYR A 291 -10.25 14.63 4.87
C TYR A 291 -9.07 15.36 5.53
N GLY A 292 -8.59 16.45 4.95
CA GLY A 292 -7.48 17.23 5.48
C GLY A 292 -6.10 16.63 5.18
N ASP A 293 -6.01 15.70 4.25
CA ASP A 293 -4.73 15.16 3.79
C ASP A 293 -3.92 16.24 3.08
N ARG A 294 -2.63 16.31 3.37
CA ARG A 294 -1.74 17.26 2.71
C ARG A 294 -1.21 16.67 1.41
N ILE A 295 -1.54 17.30 0.31
CA ILE A 295 -1.18 16.88 -1.04
C ILE A 295 -0.45 18.02 -1.74
N LEU A 296 0.74 17.73 -2.28
CA LEU A 296 1.42 18.58 -3.24
C LEU A 296 1.23 17.97 -4.64
N GLY A 297 0.44 18.63 -5.49
CA GLY A 297 0.25 18.22 -6.88
C GLY A 297 1.09 19.08 -7.81
N LEU A 298 1.87 18.44 -8.69
CA LEU A 298 2.71 19.08 -9.70
C LEU A 298 2.40 18.49 -11.08
N ARG A 299 2.41 19.33 -12.11
CA ARG A 299 2.27 18.91 -13.51
C ARG A 299 3.38 19.53 -14.33
N PHE A 300 4.05 18.71 -15.11
CA PHE A 300 5.12 19.13 -16.01
C PHE A 300 4.76 18.75 -17.44
N THR A 301 4.80 19.72 -18.35
CA THR A 301 4.70 19.47 -19.78
C THR A 301 5.95 19.95 -20.50
N GLY A 302 6.31 19.32 -21.58
CA GLY A 302 7.48 19.70 -22.37
C GLY A 302 7.82 18.66 -23.42
N ARG A 303 8.98 18.84 -24.01
CA ARG A 303 9.59 17.87 -24.92
C ARG A 303 11.04 17.65 -24.47
N THR A 304 11.42 16.40 -24.28
CA THR A 304 12.82 16.04 -23.97
C THR A 304 13.74 16.32 -25.13
N ALA A 305 15.05 16.44 -24.87
CA ALA A 305 16.05 16.49 -25.92
C ALA A 305 16.10 15.20 -26.73
N ALA A 306 16.46 15.28 -28.03
CA ALA A 306 16.49 14.13 -28.94
C ALA A 306 17.56 13.08 -28.60
N ALA A 307 18.65 13.49 -27.93
CA ALA A 307 19.68 12.60 -27.42
C ALA A 307 20.12 13.08 -26.03
N GLY A 308 20.20 12.17 -25.08
CA GLY A 308 20.78 12.43 -23.77
C GLY A 308 22.29 12.27 -23.82
N ASP A 309 23.00 13.15 -23.17
CA ASP A 309 24.45 13.03 -22.94
C ASP A 309 24.76 12.33 -21.59
N GLY A 310 23.76 11.68 -21.01
CA GLY A 310 23.88 11.03 -19.72
C GLY A 310 23.76 11.97 -18.52
N ALA A 311 23.50 13.25 -18.74
CA ALA A 311 23.32 14.20 -17.63
C ALA A 311 21.88 14.18 -17.07
N ALA A 312 21.75 14.40 -15.79
CA ALA A 312 20.45 14.61 -15.15
C ALA A 312 19.79 15.90 -15.66
N GLN A 313 18.45 15.87 -15.78
CA GLN A 313 17.67 17.02 -16.25
C GLN A 313 16.67 17.44 -15.16
N THR A 314 16.77 18.66 -14.71
CA THR A 314 15.89 19.20 -13.68
C THR A 314 14.58 19.68 -14.29
N LEU A 315 13.44 19.17 -13.78
CA LEU A 315 12.12 19.73 -14.04
C LEU A 315 11.78 20.81 -13.00
N LEU A 316 12.02 20.50 -11.73
CA LEU A 316 11.81 21.41 -10.61
C LEU A 316 12.86 21.14 -9.54
N SER A 317 13.37 22.22 -8.94
CA SER A 317 14.23 22.16 -7.77
C SER A 317 13.70 23.14 -6.73
N ALA A 318 13.44 22.66 -5.53
CA ALA A 318 13.07 23.50 -4.41
C ALA A 318 14.31 23.86 -3.58
N PHE A 319 14.34 25.07 -3.04
CA PHE A 319 15.45 25.55 -2.26
C PHE A 319 14.97 26.20 -0.97
N GLN A 320 15.64 25.87 0.14
CA GLN A 320 15.56 26.59 1.41
C GLN A 320 16.98 26.86 1.92
N PRO A 321 17.26 28.05 2.47
CA PRO A 321 18.61 28.41 2.96
C PRO A 321 19.19 27.36 3.94
N ASP A 322 18.37 26.84 4.82
CA ASP A 322 18.78 25.94 5.90
C ASP A 322 18.76 24.46 5.52
N LEU A 323 18.10 24.09 4.41
CA LEU A 323 17.86 22.70 4.00
C LEU A 323 18.46 22.34 2.63
N GLN A 324 19.23 23.23 2.04
CA GLN A 324 19.87 23.08 0.73
C GLN A 324 18.92 22.75 -0.42
N MET A 325 18.36 21.53 -0.51
CA MET A 325 17.45 21.12 -1.57
C MET A 325 16.42 20.15 -1.01
N PRO A 326 15.32 20.67 -0.41
CA PRO A 326 14.31 19.81 0.21
C PRO A 326 13.55 18.94 -0.80
N LEU A 327 13.46 19.35 -2.06
CA LEU A 327 12.82 18.59 -3.12
C LEU A 327 13.48 18.84 -4.47
N TRP A 328 13.78 17.79 -5.20
CA TRP A 328 14.18 17.83 -6.60
C TRP A 328 13.32 16.86 -7.39
N VAL A 329 12.83 17.30 -8.53
CA VAL A 329 12.09 16.48 -9.49
C VAL A 329 12.77 16.62 -10.83
N GLY A 330 13.06 15.50 -11.47
CA GLY A 330 13.73 15.53 -12.76
C GLY A 330 13.89 14.15 -13.39
N MET A 331 14.74 14.05 -14.37
CA MET A 331 15.13 12.82 -15.02
C MET A 331 16.59 12.52 -14.71
N ARG A 332 16.90 11.35 -14.18
CA ARG A 332 18.29 10.99 -13.88
C ARG A 332 19.09 10.70 -15.15
N GLY A 333 20.39 10.98 -15.10
CA GLY A 333 21.22 10.95 -16.29
C GLY A 333 21.36 9.57 -16.92
N VAL A 334 21.46 8.53 -16.09
CA VAL A 334 21.84 7.18 -16.53
C VAL A 334 20.79 6.51 -17.43
N ASP A 335 19.51 6.76 -17.19
CA ASP A 335 18.40 6.05 -17.86
C ASP A 335 17.16 6.93 -18.16
N GLN A 336 17.27 8.23 -17.90
CA GLN A 336 16.21 9.22 -18.10
C GLN A 336 14.89 8.88 -17.37
N ARG A 337 14.94 8.14 -16.27
CA ARG A 337 13.77 7.86 -15.47
C ARG A 337 13.38 9.06 -14.63
N LEU A 338 12.07 9.33 -14.56
CA LEU A 338 11.49 10.29 -13.61
C LEU A 338 12.01 9.95 -12.20
N THR A 339 12.54 10.95 -11.53
CA THR A 339 13.13 10.76 -10.22
C THR A 339 12.72 11.91 -9.32
N VAL A 340 12.32 11.58 -8.12
CA VAL A 340 12.08 12.53 -7.04
C VAL A 340 13.16 12.31 -5.99
N ILE A 341 13.80 13.37 -5.58
CA ILE A 341 14.80 13.37 -4.50
C ILE A 341 14.29 14.28 -3.40
N VAL A 342 14.26 13.75 -2.19
CA VAL A 342 13.95 14.52 -1.00
C VAL A 342 15.19 14.60 -0.14
N GLY A 343 15.67 15.82 0.10
CA GLY A 343 16.77 16.08 1.01
C GLY A 343 16.24 16.18 2.43
N PRO A 344 16.75 15.37 3.37
CA PRO A 344 16.45 15.55 4.78
C PRO A 344 17.16 16.80 5.32
N GLU A 345 16.84 17.17 6.55
CA GLU A 345 17.58 18.16 7.33
C GLU A 345 19.09 18.03 7.18
N ALA A 346 19.80 19.13 7.22
CA ALA A 346 21.24 19.22 6.96
C ALA A 346 22.04 18.02 7.51
N ARG A 347 22.82 17.38 6.63
CA ARG A 347 23.79 16.28 6.87
C ARG A 347 23.29 14.84 6.80
N ARG A 348 22.07 14.54 6.35
CA ARG A 348 21.63 13.17 6.07
C ARG A 348 21.61 12.88 4.57
N SER A 349 21.76 11.63 4.18
CA SER A 349 21.67 11.22 2.79
C SER A 349 20.27 11.49 2.22
N PRO A 350 20.15 11.94 0.97
CA PRO A 350 18.85 12.15 0.34
C PRO A 350 18.15 10.83 0.09
N HIS A 351 16.83 10.88 0.06
CA HIS A 351 15.95 9.77 -0.29
C HIS A 351 15.49 9.88 -1.73
N TYR A 352 15.29 8.75 -2.39
CA TYR A 352 15.04 8.68 -3.82
C TYR A 352 13.77 7.87 -4.11
N TRP A 353 12.99 8.37 -5.05
CA TRP A 353 11.88 7.67 -5.67
C TRP A 353 12.09 7.69 -7.18
N VAL A 354 11.88 6.54 -7.82
CA VAL A 354 12.17 6.36 -9.24
C VAL A 354 10.92 5.87 -9.96
N GLY A 355 10.56 6.58 -11.03
CA GLY A 355 9.40 6.30 -11.86
C GLY A 355 9.77 5.74 -13.24
N PRO A 356 8.91 5.98 -14.25
CA PRO A 356 9.14 5.50 -15.60
C PRO A 356 10.26 6.25 -16.31
N ALA A 357 10.81 5.62 -17.35
CA ALA A 357 11.67 6.31 -18.29
C ALA A 357 10.85 7.29 -19.16
N VAL A 358 11.38 8.48 -19.37
CA VAL A 358 10.81 9.48 -20.28
C VAL A 358 11.55 9.41 -21.60
N ALA A 359 10.83 9.11 -22.67
CA ALA A 359 11.45 8.88 -23.97
C ALA A 359 12.17 10.13 -24.50
N ALA A 360 13.37 9.95 -25.06
CA ALA A 360 14.14 11.02 -25.65
C ALA A 360 13.45 11.60 -26.90
N GLY A 361 13.50 12.92 -27.09
CA GLY A 361 12.89 13.61 -28.21
C GLY A 361 11.37 13.61 -28.23
N ALA A 362 10.73 13.06 -27.21
CA ALA A 362 9.27 12.92 -27.15
C ALA A 362 8.61 14.05 -26.31
N PRO A 363 7.37 14.41 -26.66
CA PRO A 363 6.55 15.22 -25.76
C PRO A 363 6.20 14.42 -24.51
N PHE A 364 6.07 15.10 -23.39
CA PHE A 364 5.58 14.49 -22.15
C PHE A 364 4.57 15.41 -21.46
N ASP A 365 3.67 14.81 -20.72
CA ASP A 365 2.75 15.45 -19.79
C ASP A 365 2.67 14.56 -18.55
N LEU A 366 3.39 14.94 -17.52
CA LEU A 366 3.57 14.17 -16.30
C LEU A 366 2.90 14.87 -15.13
N GLN A 367 2.09 14.17 -14.41
CA GLN A 367 1.52 14.60 -13.14
C GLN A 367 2.18 13.82 -12.01
N LEU A 368 2.58 14.54 -10.97
CA LEU A 368 3.18 14.02 -9.75
C LEU A 368 2.33 14.48 -8.57
N VAL A 369 2.05 13.57 -7.66
CA VAL A 369 1.40 13.87 -6.39
C VAL A 369 2.28 13.34 -5.26
N ILE A 370 2.54 14.19 -4.28
CA ILE A 370 3.17 13.80 -3.02
C ILE A 370 2.10 13.89 -1.94
N HIS A 371 1.73 12.75 -1.38
CA HIS A 371 0.66 12.61 -0.41
C HIS A 371 1.23 12.31 0.98
N ALA A 372 1.05 13.22 1.92
CA ALA A 372 1.66 13.12 3.25
C ALA A 372 1.12 11.95 4.11
N GLY A 373 -0.06 11.42 3.78
CA GLY A 373 -0.70 10.36 4.55
C GLY A 373 -0.42 8.94 4.06
N MET A 374 0.48 8.77 3.06
CA MET A 374 0.73 7.46 2.44
C MET A 374 2.13 6.91 2.70
N GLY A 375 2.91 7.48 3.61
CA GLY A 375 4.26 7.01 3.85
C GLY A 375 5.15 7.00 2.58
N PRO A 376 6.07 6.03 2.44
CA PRO A 376 6.95 5.94 1.28
C PRO A 376 6.22 5.80 -0.06
N GLY A 377 5.07 5.14 -0.10
CA GLY A 377 4.23 4.98 -1.29
C GLY A 377 3.48 6.23 -1.72
N GLY A 378 3.58 7.32 -0.97
CA GLY A 378 2.87 8.58 -1.21
C GLY A 378 3.42 9.44 -2.35
N PHE A 379 4.42 8.98 -3.10
CA PHE A 379 4.93 9.65 -4.29
C PHE A 379 4.29 9.02 -5.54
N LEU A 380 3.21 9.63 -6.01
CA LEU A 380 2.37 9.11 -7.08
C LEU A 380 2.63 9.86 -8.39
N TRP A 381 2.56 9.14 -9.50
CA TRP A 381 2.67 9.73 -10.83
C TRP A 381 1.60 9.17 -11.77
N ARG A 382 1.32 9.90 -12.81
CA ARG A 382 0.64 9.44 -14.03
C ARG A 382 1.04 10.29 -15.22
N SER A 383 0.94 9.76 -16.44
CA SER A 383 0.95 10.56 -17.66
C SER A 383 -0.45 11.12 -17.92
N ALA A 384 -0.58 12.16 -18.73
CA ALA A 384 -1.88 12.71 -19.10
C ALA A 384 -2.76 11.70 -19.84
N ASP A 385 -2.14 10.76 -20.57
CA ASP A 385 -2.84 9.71 -21.30
C ASP A 385 -3.32 8.58 -20.37
N GLU A 386 -2.69 8.42 -19.20
CA GLU A 386 -3.08 7.46 -18.20
C GLU A 386 -3.94 8.10 -17.12
N LYS A 387 -5.18 7.64 -16.99
CA LYS A 387 -6.08 8.12 -15.94
C LYS A 387 -5.77 7.56 -14.55
N ARG A 388 -4.86 6.62 -14.46
CA ARG A 388 -4.60 5.85 -13.24
C ARG A 388 -3.27 6.24 -12.62
N TRP A 389 -3.29 6.48 -11.32
CA TRP A 389 -2.09 6.75 -10.55
C TRP A 389 -1.27 5.49 -10.28
N SER A 390 0.05 5.66 -10.18
CA SER A 390 0.98 4.63 -9.71
C SER A 390 2.02 5.26 -8.78
N SER A 391 2.44 4.52 -7.77
CA SER A 391 3.55 4.93 -6.91
C SER A 391 4.88 4.89 -7.67
N LEU A 392 5.78 5.80 -7.34
CA LEU A 392 7.18 5.69 -7.69
C LEU A 392 7.84 4.61 -6.80
N ASP A 393 8.82 3.90 -7.33
CA ASP A 393 9.60 2.92 -6.58
C ASP A 393 10.47 3.61 -5.53
N ALA A 394 10.21 3.37 -4.26
CA ALA A 394 10.96 3.96 -3.17
C ALA A 394 12.28 3.21 -2.91
N ALA A 395 13.38 3.93 -2.77
CA ALA A 395 14.67 3.37 -2.39
C ALA A 395 14.90 3.35 -0.88
N SER A 396 13.96 3.87 -0.09
CA SER A 396 14.06 3.92 1.37
C SER A 396 12.67 3.93 2.02
N ALA A 397 12.63 3.56 3.30
CA ALA A 397 11.43 3.57 4.11
C ALA A 397 11.03 4.96 4.65
N TRP A 398 11.48 6.02 4.05
CA TRP A 398 11.13 7.38 4.44
C TRP A 398 9.85 7.83 3.75
N GLY A 399 8.94 8.45 4.47
CA GLY A 399 7.63 8.83 3.97
C GLY A 399 7.46 10.32 3.68
N ALA A 400 6.40 10.63 2.95
CA ALA A 400 6.07 12.00 2.54
C ALA A 400 5.73 12.92 3.72
N GLU A 401 5.31 12.36 4.85
CA GLU A 401 5.02 13.12 6.08
C GLU A 401 6.24 13.84 6.67
N ARG A 402 7.44 13.39 6.31
CA ARG A 402 8.72 14.02 6.71
C ARG A 402 9.23 15.06 5.72
N LEU A 403 8.54 15.22 4.58
CA LEU A 403 8.90 16.25 3.61
C LEU A 403 8.72 17.62 4.23
N VAL A 404 9.79 18.40 4.23
CA VAL A 404 9.69 19.83 4.46
C VAL A 404 9.12 20.46 3.19
N TRP A 405 7.89 20.95 3.28
CA TRP A 405 7.18 21.50 2.13
C TRP A 405 7.90 22.73 1.62
N PRO A 406 8.35 22.72 0.36
CA PRO A 406 9.21 23.77 -0.15
C PRO A 406 8.47 25.09 -0.33
N GLN A 407 9.20 26.20 -0.12
CA GLN A 407 8.66 27.55 -0.23
C GLN A 407 9.17 28.30 -1.47
N ARG A 408 10.26 27.84 -2.07
CA ARG A 408 10.88 28.44 -3.26
C ARG A 408 11.23 27.39 -4.29
N TRP A 409 11.05 27.74 -5.55
CA TRP A 409 11.19 26.84 -6.68
C TRP A 409 12.06 27.44 -7.77
N SER A 410 12.80 26.56 -8.46
CA SER A 410 13.39 26.82 -9.76
C SER A 410 12.87 25.79 -10.76
N ILE A 411 12.46 26.22 -11.93
CA ILE A 411 11.92 25.35 -12.98
C ILE A 411 12.96 25.24 -14.09
N GLY A 412 13.23 24.01 -14.54
CA GLY A 412 14.16 23.73 -15.62
C GLY A 412 15.64 23.83 -15.26
N HIS A 413 15.99 24.17 -14.03
CA HIS A 413 17.36 24.19 -13.56
C HIS A 413 17.45 23.94 -12.06
N ALA A 414 18.55 23.40 -11.58
CA ALA A 414 18.78 23.22 -10.16
C ALA A 414 19.01 24.58 -9.49
N ALA A 415 18.32 24.81 -8.38
CA ALA A 415 18.48 26.05 -7.60
C ALA A 415 19.89 26.20 -7.00
N ARG A 416 20.53 25.08 -6.72
CA ARG A 416 21.96 24.93 -6.41
C ARG A 416 22.46 23.65 -7.04
N GLY A 417 23.39 23.74 -7.96
CA GLY A 417 23.96 22.59 -8.64
C GLY A 417 24.67 23.01 -9.92
N PRO A 418 25.34 22.07 -10.57
CA PRO A 418 26.02 22.32 -11.84
C PRO A 418 25.01 22.76 -12.92
N ALA A 419 25.41 23.68 -13.77
CA ALA A 419 24.60 24.15 -14.91
C ALA A 419 24.27 23.03 -15.90
N ASP A 420 24.99 21.93 -15.88
CA ASP A 420 24.79 20.75 -16.69
C ASP A 420 23.55 19.93 -16.31
N GLN A 421 22.94 20.19 -15.17
CA GLN A 421 21.68 19.60 -14.74
C GLN A 421 20.43 20.37 -15.21
N ALA A 422 20.59 21.39 -16.04
CA ALA A 422 19.45 22.11 -16.61
C ALA A 422 18.63 21.21 -17.54
N PHE A 423 17.34 21.49 -17.65
CA PHE A 423 16.49 20.86 -18.64
C PHE A 423 16.96 21.25 -20.05
N ARG A 424 17.21 20.27 -20.89
CA ARG A 424 17.78 20.46 -22.23
C ARG A 424 16.77 20.30 -23.36
N GLY A 425 15.52 20.06 -23.01
CA GLY A 425 14.43 19.99 -23.98
C GLY A 425 13.88 21.37 -24.32
N SER A 426 12.65 21.37 -24.79
CA SER A 426 11.94 22.59 -25.15
C SER A 426 10.56 22.67 -24.48
N SER A 427 10.03 23.88 -24.40
CA SER A 427 8.65 24.17 -23.98
C SER A 427 8.28 23.58 -22.59
N LEU A 428 9.27 23.53 -21.67
CA LEU A 428 8.99 23.10 -20.30
C LEU A 428 8.02 24.07 -19.63
N THR A 429 6.91 23.55 -19.13
CA THR A 429 6.01 24.28 -18.22
C THR A 429 5.85 23.47 -16.92
N ALA A 430 5.56 24.18 -15.85
CA ALA A 430 5.22 23.57 -14.58
C ALA A 430 3.97 24.24 -14.02
N SER A 431 3.09 23.42 -13.47
CA SER A 431 1.86 23.85 -12.82
C SER A 431 1.72 23.14 -11.49
N ALA A 432 1.01 23.74 -10.57
CA ALA A 432 0.66 23.12 -9.29
C ALA A 432 -0.87 23.00 -9.15
N LEU A 433 -1.30 22.04 -8.37
CA LEU A 433 -2.68 21.91 -7.94
C LEU A 433 -2.99 23.00 -6.93
N VAL A 434 -4.09 23.76 -7.13
CA VAL A 434 -4.49 24.93 -6.31
C VAL A 434 -5.75 24.62 -5.52
#